data_af4948c38e1103cb460ec0a12d7a75c8
#
_entry.id   af4948c38e1103cb460ec0a12d7a75c8
#
_cell.length_a   1.000
_cell.length_b   1.000
_cell.length_c   1.000
_cell.angle_alpha   90.00
_cell.angle_beta   90.00
_cell.angle_gamma   90.00
#
_symmetry.space_group_name_H-M   'P 1'
#
loop_
_entity.id
_entity.type
_entity.pdbx_description
1 polymer ?
#
loop_
_entity_poly.entity_id
_entity_poly.type
_entity_poly.pdbx_seq_one_letter_code
_entity_poly.pdbx_strand_id
1 'polypeptide(L)'
;MKHDKAKKVLIKPKLILGFGFFAMYFANQSVPILAIPFYQMTLGVDPFLLGIALTIPMFISTFFGPWVGHLSDNYQSKYGRRRPFIFIAAWISALLFGLIWMVSPDWSEAIQLGYFTLFSILFYFAVMFLSVPMTCLSYEMTNDHHERTEVMGFTSYFIKLGSFFYQWLFPLAQLAIFSSIFIGIKYVGWGVGIFIIGLLGCLPALFSKEKVHDHNALVVAPSLLKSLKTLRNNKPLWILLALTILQLCGGAFTASIDYYLLVYYMHDGDVAQGSIWKGILSSAYAIFGLLSIPLISKLSANYGKVNTLRFIYWLTACGGVLKWFIFTPDTGWLIVIDAIFCTAVWTTMTMLIPSMLADLCDEDELAHNKRREGLFVSVHTWVVNISMALAVLIAGL
;
A
#
# COMPACT_ATOMS: atom_id res chain seq x y z
N MET A 1 -38.32 6.21 15.90
CA MET A 1 -37.33 6.51 14.84
C MET A 1 -37.30 5.33 13.88
N LYS A 2 -37.76 5.50 12.64
CA LYS A 2 -37.68 4.45 11.61
C LYS A 2 -36.18 4.29 11.25
N HIS A 3 -35.61 3.13 11.53
CA HIS A 3 -34.33 2.71 10.96
C HIS A 3 -34.52 2.67 9.44
N ASP A 4 -34.09 3.71 8.76
CA ASP A 4 -33.91 3.69 7.32
C ASP A 4 -32.88 2.60 7.06
N LYS A 5 -33.29 1.48 6.46
CA LYS A 5 -32.38 0.39 6.09
C LYS A 5 -31.31 0.99 5.18
N ALA A 6 -30.09 1.18 5.71
CA ALA A 6 -28.97 1.70 4.96
C ALA A 6 -28.87 0.95 3.63
N LYS A 7 -28.95 1.69 2.53
CA LYS A 7 -29.01 1.13 1.18
C LYS A 7 -27.66 0.46 0.91
N LYS A 8 -27.65 -0.87 0.84
CA LYS A 8 -26.44 -1.67 0.60
C LYS A 8 -25.73 -1.20 -0.68
N VAL A 9 -24.41 -0.98 -0.60
CA VAL A 9 -23.61 -0.55 -1.76
C VAL A 9 -23.59 -1.69 -2.79
N LEU A 10 -23.94 -1.39 -4.02
CA LEU A 10 -23.93 -2.37 -5.11
C LEU A 10 -22.51 -2.92 -5.34
N ILE A 11 -22.42 -4.12 -5.88
CA ILE A 11 -21.13 -4.79 -6.19
C ILE A 11 -20.31 -3.99 -7.20
N LYS A 12 -20.96 -3.39 -8.22
CA LYS A 12 -20.27 -2.64 -9.28
C LYS A 12 -19.40 -1.48 -8.76
N PRO A 13 -19.86 -0.56 -7.91
CA PRO A 13 -19.01 0.45 -7.29
C PRO A 13 -17.86 -0.14 -6.45
N LYS A 14 -18.07 -1.26 -5.74
CA LYS A 14 -17.02 -1.93 -4.95
C LYS A 14 -15.91 -2.48 -5.88
N LEU A 15 -16.27 -3.09 -7.01
CA LEU A 15 -15.31 -3.59 -8.01
C LEU A 15 -14.53 -2.44 -8.65
N ILE A 16 -15.20 -1.35 -9.03
CA ILE A 16 -14.55 -0.17 -9.63
C ILE A 16 -13.51 0.41 -8.66
N LEU A 17 -13.88 0.55 -7.39
CA LEU A 17 -12.96 1.00 -6.35
C LEU A 17 -11.80 0.01 -6.17
N GLY A 18 -12.09 -1.29 -6.20
CA GLY A 18 -11.09 -2.35 -6.14
C GLY A 18 -10.01 -2.21 -7.21
N PHE A 19 -10.38 -1.96 -8.48
CA PHE A 19 -9.42 -1.69 -9.55
C PHE A 19 -8.55 -0.46 -9.28
N GLY A 20 -9.11 0.60 -8.69
CA GLY A 20 -8.33 1.76 -8.24
C GLY A 20 -7.30 1.40 -7.19
N PHE A 21 -7.67 0.58 -6.20
CA PHE A 21 -6.74 0.12 -5.16
C PHE A 21 -5.68 -0.85 -5.70
N PHE A 22 -6.03 -1.67 -6.68
CA PHE A 22 -5.06 -2.50 -7.43
C PHE A 22 -4.00 -1.61 -8.11
N ALA A 23 -4.43 -0.59 -8.84
CA ALA A 23 -3.54 0.37 -9.50
C ALA A 23 -2.67 1.13 -8.48
N MET A 24 -3.26 1.58 -7.38
CA MET A 24 -2.56 2.26 -6.29
C MET A 24 -1.50 1.36 -5.65
N TYR A 25 -1.79 0.06 -5.46
CA TYR A 25 -0.82 -0.91 -4.95
C TYR A 25 0.38 -1.04 -5.89
N PHE A 26 0.13 -1.20 -7.21
CA PHE A 26 1.20 -1.22 -8.20
C PHE A 26 2.02 0.07 -8.18
N ALA A 27 1.40 1.24 -8.13
CA ALA A 27 2.09 2.51 -8.07
C ALA A 27 3.05 2.60 -6.86
N ASN A 28 2.65 2.08 -5.70
CA ASN A 28 3.47 2.13 -4.50
C ASN A 28 4.58 1.06 -4.45
N GLN A 29 4.37 -0.13 -5.03
CA GLN A 29 5.26 -1.28 -4.83
C GLN A 29 6.15 -1.61 -6.05
N SER A 30 5.77 -1.17 -7.27
CA SER A 30 6.46 -1.60 -8.49
C SER A 30 7.83 -0.97 -8.69
N VAL A 31 8.09 0.24 -8.14
CA VAL A 31 9.40 0.89 -8.30
C VAL A 31 10.50 0.09 -7.63
N PRO A 32 10.42 -0.25 -6.32
CA PRO A 32 11.49 -1.01 -5.66
C PRO A 32 11.71 -2.41 -6.28
N ILE A 33 10.61 -3.13 -6.62
CA ILE A 33 10.71 -4.50 -7.15
C ILE A 33 11.38 -4.57 -8.52
N LEU A 34 11.28 -3.53 -9.33
CA LEU A 34 11.96 -3.44 -10.61
C LEU A 34 13.34 -2.79 -10.49
N ALA A 35 13.50 -1.79 -9.61
CA ALA A 35 14.74 -1.03 -9.50
C ALA A 35 15.89 -1.87 -8.97
N ILE A 36 15.67 -2.68 -7.93
CA ILE A 36 16.74 -3.47 -7.32
C ILE A 36 17.39 -4.42 -8.35
N PRO A 37 16.66 -5.33 -9.02
CA PRO A 37 17.30 -6.23 -9.98
C PRO A 37 17.81 -5.50 -11.23
N PHE A 38 17.19 -4.40 -11.64
CA PHE A 38 17.61 -3.68 -12.83
C PHE A 38 18.87 -2.82 -12.58
N TYR A 39 18.84 -1.94 -11.59
CA TYR A 39 19.96 -1.03 -11.32
C TYR A 39 21.15 -1.76 -10.68
N GLN A 40 20.89 -2.64 -9.70
CA GLN A 40 21.97 -3.35 -8.99
C GLN A 40 22.51 -4.53 -9.78
N MET A 41 21.64 -5.43 -10.30
CA MET A 41 22.10 -6.67 -10.93
C MET A 41 22.43 -6.49 -12.41
N THR A 42 21.76 -5.56 -13.13
CA THR A 42 21.95 -5.39 -14.58
C THR A 42 22.89 -4.24 -14.90
N LEU A 43 22.75 -3.10 -14.23
CA LEU A 43 23.60 -1.92 -14.46
C LEU A 43 24.84 -1.89 -13.54
N GLY A 44 24.87 -2.69 -12.46
CA GLY A 44 25.99 -2.74 -11.52
C GLY A 44 26.13 -1.53 -10.61
N VAL A 45 25.03 -0.78 -10.39
CA VAL A 45 24.98 0.39 -9.51
C VAL A 45 25.21 -0.02 -8.05
N ASP A 46 25.92 0.80 -7.31
CA ASP A 46 26.18 0.59 -5.89
C ASP A 46 24.87 0.40 -5.09
N PRO A 47 24.71 -0.69 -4.32
CA PRO A 47 23.47 -0.98 -3.57
C PRO A 47 23.09 0.08 -2.57
N PHE A 48 24.08 0.70 -1.89
CA PHE A 48 23.83 1.73 -0.88
C PHE A 48 23.31 3.01 -1.52
N LEU A 49 23.89 3.43 -2.66
CA LEU A 49 23.45 4.60 -3.41
C LEU A 49 22.05 4.39 -4.00
N LEU A 50 21.75 3.18 -4.48
CA LEU A 50 20.40 2.81 -4.93
C LEU A 50 19.40 2.82 -3.76
N GLY A 51 19.77 2.33 -2.59
CA GLY A 51 18.94 2.38 -1.38
C GLY A 51 18.57 3.82 -0.99
N ILE A 52 19.53 4.74 -1.05
CA ILE A 52 19.29 6.19 -0.86
C ILE A 52 18.33 6.73 -1.93
N ALA A 53 18.58 6.40 -3.21
CA ALA A 53 17.78 6.85 -4.33
C ALA A 53 16.33 6.36 -4.28
N LEU A 54 16.06 5.18 -3.68
CA LEU A 54 14.73 4.64 -3.41
C LEU A 54 14.05 5.31 -2.21
N THR A 55 14.82 5.64 -1.17
CA THR A 55 14.28 6.15 0.09
C THR A 55 13.90 7.64 0.00
N ILE A 56 14.74 8.46 -0.65
CA ILE A 56 14.51 9.92 -0.78
C ILE A 56 13.14 10.25 -1.37
N PRO A 57 12.69 9.67 -2.50
CA PRO A 57 11.38 9.97 -3.08
C PRO A 57 10.22 9.66 -2.14
N MET A 58 10.30 8.53 -1.43
CA MET A 58 9.27 8.12 -0.46
C MET A 58 9.21 9.10 0.73
N PHE A 59 10.36 9.54 1.22
CA PHE A 59 10.44 10.52 2.31
C PHE A 59 9.85 11.87 1.90
N ILE A 60 10.27 12.40 0.75
CA ILE A 60 9.80 13.71 0.24
C ILE A 60 8.27 13.66 0.05
N SER A 61 7.76 12.63 -0.62
CA SER A 61 6.32 12.50 -0.88
C SER A 61 5.50 12.48 0.42
N THR A 62 6.02 11.87 1.47
CA THR A 62 5.35 11.76 2.78
C THR A 62 4.97 13.12 3.37
N PHE A 63 5.84 14.14 3.23
CA PHE A 63 5.57 15.48 3.76
C PHE A 63 4.40 16.18 3.03
N PHE A 64 4.13 15.82 1.78
CA PHE A 64 3.07 16.43 0.99
C PHE A 64 1.69 15.76 1.18
N GLY A 65 1.62 14.58 1.81
CA GLY A 65 0.37 13.87 2.02
C GLY A 65 -0.74 14.70 2.67
N PRO A 66 -0.49 15.35 3.81
CA PRO A 66 -1.49 16.20 4.47
C PRO A 66 -1.91 17.43 3.66
N TRP A 67 -0.99 18.00 2.87
CA TRP A 67 -1.28 19.11 1.99
C TRP A 67 -2.18 18.67 0.83
N VAL A 68 -1.94 17.50 0.24
CA VAL A 68 -2.80 16.90 -0.78
C VAL A 68 -4.19 16.60 -0.23
N GLY A 69 -4.28 16.04 0.99
CA GLY A 69 -5.54 15.80 1.67
C GLY A 69 -6.35 17.08 1.82
N HIS A 70 -5.73 18.13 2.35
CA HIS A 70 -6.35 19.43 2.48
C HIS A 70 -6.80 20.03 1.15
N LEU A 71 -5.97 19.96 0.13
CA LEU A 71 -6.29 20.49 -1.20
C LEU A 71 -7.50 19.74 -1.80
N SER A 72 -7.51 18.40 -1.71
CA SER A 72 -8.62 17.59 -2.23
C SER A 72 -9.92 17.78 -1.47
N ASP A 73 -9.87 18.06 -0.15
CA ASP A 73 -11.06 18.27 0.67
C ASP A 73 -11.73 19.64 0.40
N ASN A 74 -10.95 20.65 0.02
CA ASN A 74 -11.44 22.01 -0.24
C ASN A 74 -11.73 22.31 -1.72
N TYR A 75 -11.39 21.41 -2.63
CA TYR A 75 -11.61 21.61 -4.06
C TYR A 75 -13.07 21.36 -4.41
N GLN A 76 -13.63 22.28 -5.22
CA GLN A 76 -15.01 22.18 -5.70
C GLN A 76 -15.04 22.14 -7.22
N SER A 77 -15.66 21.09 -7.78
CA SER A 77 -15.88 20.99 -9.22
C SER A 77 -17.22 20.32 -9.54
N LYS A 78 -17.70 20.55 -10.77
CA LYS A 78 -18.90 19.90 -11.30
C LYS A 78 -18.79 18.37 -11.41
N TYR A 79 -17.56 17.83 -11.35
CA TYR A 79 -17.28 16.39 -11.41
C TYR A 79 -17.12 15.74 -10.03
N GLY A 80 -17.26 16.51 -8.97
CA GLY A 80 -16.98 16.10 -7.61
C GLY A 80 -15.68 16.73 -7.07
N ARG A 81 -15.40 16.47 -5.81
CA ARG A 81 -14.29 17.04 -5.06
C ARG A 81 -12.98 16.29 -5.32
N ARG A 82 -13.02 14.94 -5.31
CA ARG A 82 -11.84 14.06 -5.37
C ARG A 82 -11.59 13.45 -6.74
N ARG A 83 -12.64 13.23 -7.53
CA ARG A 83 -12.58 12.59 -8.84
C ARG A 83 -11.61 13.25 -9.81
N PRO A 84 -11.54 14.59 -9.95
CA PRO A 84 -10.57 15.24 -10.83
C PRO A 84 -9.12 14.95 -10.45
N PHE A 85 -8.82 14.93 -9.14
CA PHE A 85 -7.48 14.59 -8.65
C PHE A 85 -7.08 13.17 -9.02
N ILE A 86 -7.97 12.19 -8.75
CA ILE A 86 -7.72 10.77 -9.08
C ILE A 86 -7.48 10.61 -10.57
N PHE A 87 -8.31 11.25 -11.43
CA PHE A 87 -8.19 11.11 -12.88
C PHE A 87 -6.85 11.67 -13.41
N ILE A 88 -6.54 12.91 -13.04
CA ILE A 88 -5.32 13.60 -13.50
C ILE A 88 -4.08 12.89 -12.94
N ALA A 89 -4.08 12.56 -11.66
CA ALA A 89 -2.96 11.91 -11.00
C ALA A 89 -2.68 10.51 -11.54
N ALA A 90 -3.69 9.73 -11.91
CA ALA A 90 -3.51 8.41 -12.51
C ALA A 90 -2.70 8.50 -13.82
N TRP A 91 -3.03 9.44 -14.69
CA TRP A 91 -2.32 9.60 -15.97
C TRP A 91 -0.94 10.25 -15.83
N ILE A 92 -0.77 11.23 -14.93
CA ILE A 92 0.54 11.81 -14.64
C ILE A 92 1.47 10.75 -14.02
N SER A 93 0.96 9.95 -13.07
CA SER A 93 1.73 8.85 -12.48
C SER A 93 2.07 7.78 -13.52
N ALA A 94 1.16 7.46 -14.45
CA ALA A 94 1.41 6.53 -15.54
C ALA A 94 2.56 6.97 -16.45
N LEU A 95 2.56 8.25 -16.84
CA LEU A 95 3.62 8.86 -17.64
C LEU A 95 4.97 8.82 -16.92
N LEU A 96 4.98 9.27 -15.66
CA LEU A 96 6.21 9.35 -14.87
C LEU A 96 6.76 7.95 -14.58
N PHE A 97 5.90 6.95 -14.32
CA PHE A 97 6.33 5.56 -14.15
C PHE A 97 7.04 5.03 -15.39
N GLY A 98 6.49 5.26 -16.59
CA GLY A 98 7.18 4.90 -17.83
C GLY A 98 8.52 5.58 -18.01
N LEU A 99 8.62 6.88 -17.66
CA LEU A 99 9.84 7.66 -17.77
C LEU A 99 10.94 7.18 -16.82
N ILE A 100 10.64 6.68 -15.62
CA ILE A 100 11.63 6.12 -14.68
C ILE A 100 12.54 5.08 -15.37
N TRP A 101 12.01 4.30 -16.31
CA TRP A 101 12.72 3.18 -16.95
C TRP A 101 13.41 3.55 -18.27
N MET A 102 13.42 4.83 -18.65
CA MET A 102 14.05 5.30 -19.89
C MET A 102 15.56 5.60 -19.76
N VAL A 103 16.19 5.02 -18.75
CA VAL A 103 17.63 5.12 -18.50
C VAL A 103 18.44 4.43 -19.60
N SER A 104 19.56 5.05 -20.04
CA SER A 104 20.53 4.43 -20.93
C SER A 104 21.67 3.77 -20.15
N PRO A 105 22.10 2.55 -20.56
CA PRO A 105 23.27 1.90 -19.97
C PRO A 105 24.58 2.67 -20.21
N ASP A 106 24.64 3.51 -21.27
CA ASP A 106 25.83 4.30 -21.62
C ASP A 106 26.05 5.52 -20.70
N TRP A 107 25.09 5.83 -19.84
CA TRP A 107 25.21 6.94 -18.90
C TRP A 107 26.11 6.57 -17.73
N SER A 108 26.81 7.56 -17.16
CA SER A 108 27.53 7.35 -15.91
C SER A 108 26.57 7.02 -14.76
N GLU A 109 27.04 6.26 -13.78
CA GLU A 109 26.27 5.85 -12.61
C GLU A 109 25.58 7.04 -11.92
N ALA A 110 26.29 8.16 -11.74
CA ALA A 110 25.75 9.38 -11.15
C ALA A 110 24.56 9.95 -11.95
N ILE A 111 24.62 9.92 -13.30
CA ILE A 111 23.51 10.37 -14.14
C ILE A 111 22.34 9.40 -14.07
N GLN A 112 22.60 8.08 -14.07
CA GLN A 112 21.56 7.06 -13.95
C GLN A 112 20.79 7.21 -12.63
N LEU A 113 21.50 7.33 -11.50
CA LEU A 113 20.93 7.52 -10.18
C LEU A 113 20.21 8.86 -10.04
N GLY A 114 20.82 9.95 -10.55
CA GLY A 114 20.19 11.28 -10.54
C GLY A 114 18.89 11.31 -11.33
N TYR A 115 18.87 10.72 -12.53
CA TYR A 115 17.69 10.57 -13.36
C TYR A 115 16.60 9.74 -12.63
N PHE A 116 16.96 8.56 -12.13
CA PHE A 116 16.05 7.68 -11.39
C PHE A 116 15.44 8.40 -10.19
N THR A 117 16.27 9.05 -9.38
CA THR A 117 15.83 9.77 -8.17
C THR A 117 14.88 10.90 -8.52
N LEU A 118 15.21 11.72 -9.53
CA LEU A 118 14.37 12.84 -9.96
C LEU A 118 12.98 12.36 -10.41
N PHE A 119 12.93 11.41 -11.35
CA PHE A 119 11.65 10.90 -11.85
C PHE A 119 10.88 10.13 -10.79
N SER A 120 11.55 9.44 -9.86
CA SER A 120 10.91 8.79 -8.71
C SER A 120 10.29 9.80 -7.73
N ILE A 121 10.96 10.93 -7.45
CA ILE A 121 10.38 12.02 -6.63
C ILE A 121 9.09 12.55 -7.28
N LEU A 122 9.14 12.88 -8.56
CA LEU A 122 7.96 13.38 -9.29
C LEU A 122 6.84 12.34 -9.32
N PHE A 123 7.19 11.08 -9.54
CA PHE A 123 6.24 9.96 -9.56
C PHE A 123 5.54 9.77 -8.21
N TYR A 124 6.27 9.62 -7.11
CA TYR A 124 5.67 9.44 -5.78
C TYR A 124 4.87 10.66 -5.34
N PHE A 125 5.28 11.87 -5.76
CA PHE A 125 4.48 13.07 -5.56
C PHE A 125 3.13 12.98 -6.30
N ALA A 126 3.11 12.57 -7.57
CA ALA A 126 1.88 12.35 -8.32
C ALA A 126 1.02 11.23 -7.72
N VAL A 127 1.65 10.13 -7.26
CA VAL A 127 0.96 9.01 -6.59
C VAL A 127 0.24 9.46 -5.32
N MET A 128 0.73 10.47 -4.61
CA MET A 128 0.02 11.03 -3.45
C MET A 128 -1.33 11.64 -3.83
N PHE A 129 -1.42 12.33 -4.97
CA PHE A 129 -2.68 12.86 -5.50
C PHE A 129 -3.64 11.77 -6.01
N LEU A 130 -3.13 10.57 -6.27
CA LEU A 130 -3.95 9.40 -6.54
C LEU A 130 -4.41 8.73 -5.25
N SER A 131 -3.48 8.45 -4.33
CA SER A 131 -3.68 7.59 -3.16
C SER A 131 -4.56 8.24 -2.09
N VAL A 132 -4.31 9.51 -1.73
CA VAL A 132 -5.05 10.20 -0.66
C VAL A 132 -6.53 10.38 -1.04
N PRO A 133 -6.89 10.98 -2.19
CA PRO A 133 -8.29 11.12 -2.58
C PRO A 133 -8.99 9.78 -2.80
N MET A 134 -8.27 8.75 -3.31
CA MET A 134 -8.80 7.40 -3.51
C MET A 134 -9.21 6.76 -2.18
N THR A 135 -8.34 6.85 -1.18
CA THR A 135 -8.59 6.31 0.16
C THR A 135 -9.77 7.02 0.82
N CYS A 136 -9.80 8.34 0.74
CA CYS A 136 -10.93 9.12 1.26
C CYS A 136 -12.26 8.79 0.54
N LEU A 137 -12.22 8.59 -0.79
CA LEU A 137 -13.39 8.16 -1.56
C LEU A 137 -13.94 6.82 -1.06
N SER A 138 -13.06 5.89 -0.65
CA SER A 138 -13.47 4.60 -0.11
C SER A 138 -14.24 4.72 1.21
N TYR A 139 -13.89 5.68 2.06
CA TYR A 139 -14.57 5.93 3.34
C TYR A 139 -15.95 6.57 3.16
N GLU A 140 -16.12 7.38 2.12
CA GLU A 140 -17.39 8.06 1.82
C GLU A 140 -18.42 7.17 1.12
N MET A 141 -18.06 5.95 0.68
CA MET A 141 -18.99 5.07 -0.04
C MET A 141 -20.18 4.65 0.81
N THR A 142 -20.01 4.47 2.11
CA THR A 142 -21.08 4.05 3.03
C THR A 142 -20.93 4.68 4.40
N ASN A 143 -22.08 4.95 5.05
CA ASN A 143 -22.13 5.40 6.44
C ASN A 143 -22.34 4.23 7.42
N ASP A 144 -22.57 3.00 6.92
CA ASP A 144 -22.77 1.83 7.74
C ASP A 144 -21.42 1.20 8.09
N HIS A 145 -21.16 0.98 9.38
CA HIS A 145 -19.90 0.46 9.89
C HIS A 145 -19.60 -0.98 9.41
N HIS A 146 -20.63 -1.82 9.28
CA HIS A 146 -20.44 -3.20 8.80
C HIS A 146 -20.17 -3.21 7.29
N GLU A 147 -20.93 -2.43 6.54
CA GLU A 147 -20.74 -2.32 5.11
C GLU A 147 -19.40 -1.68 4.74
N ARG A 148 -18.89 -0.75 5.56
CA ARG A 148 -17.56 -0.17 5.41
C ARG A 148 -16.48 -1.24 5.49
N THR A 149 -16.58 -2.17 6.44
CA THR A 149 -15.66 -3.31 6.54
C THR A 149 -15.76 -4.22 5.30
N GLU A 150 -16.95 -4.41 4.75
CA GLU A 150 -17.15 -5.16 3.50
C GLU A 150 -16.50 -4.45 2.30
N VAL A 151 -16.66 -3.14 2.17
CA VAL A 151 -15.99 -2.33 1.13
C VAL A 151 -14.47 -2.44 1.26
N MET A 152 -13.91 -2.31 2.46
CA MET A 152 -12.48 -2.48 2.70
C MET A 152 -12.01 -3.91 2.41
N GLY A 153 -12.86 -4.91 2.65
CA GLY A 153 -12.63 -6.29 2.22
C GLY A 153 -12.45 -6.41 0.71
N PHE A 154 -13.36 -5.80 -0.07
CA PHE A 154 -13.24 -5.76 -1.52
C PHE A 154 -11.95 -5.09 -2.00
N THR A 155 -11.59 -3.95 -1.44
CA THR A 155 -10.32 -3.28 -1.80
C THR A 155 -9.12 -4.16 -1.44
N SER A 156 -9.17 -4.88 -0.31
CA SER A 156 -8.13 -5.80 0.11
C SER A 156 -7.95 -6.99 -0.84
N TYR A 157 -9.03 -7.53 -1.42
CA TYR A 157 -8.92 -8.55 -2.46
C TYR A 157 -8.08 -8.05 -3.65
N PHE A 158 -8.35 -6.84 -4.13
CA PHE A 158 -7.63 -6.26 -5.25
C PHE A 158 -6.17 -5.93 -4.91
N ILE A 159 -5.90 -5.47 -3.68
CA ILE A 159 -4.53 -5.28 -3.18
C ILE A 159 -3.78 -6.61 -3.16
N LYS A 160 -4.41 -7.70 -2.68
CA LYS A 160 -3.79 -9.04 -2.66
C LYS A 160 -3.55 -9.60 -4.05
N LEU A 161 -4.50 -9.38 -4.98
CA LEU A 161 -4.26 -9.69 -6.40
C LEU A 161 -3.07 -8.89 -6.94
N GLY A 162 -2.98 -7.60 -6.61
CA GLY A 162 -1.83 -6.76 -6.95
C GLY A 162 -0.53 -7.34 -6.38
N SER A 163 -0.53 -7.78 -5.11
CA SER A 163 0.63 -8.37 -4.46
C SER A 163 1.07 -9.71 -5.05
N PHE A 164 0.17 -10.42 -5.73
CA PHE A 164 0.53 -11.61 -6.48
C PHE A 164 1.20 -11.25 -7.82
N PHE A 165 0.59 -10.36 -8.59
CA PHE A 165 1.06 -10.05 -9.93
C PHE A 165 2.32 -9.18 -9.99
N TYR A 166 2.53 -8.24 -9.05
CA TYR A 166 3.68 -7.34 -9.10
C TYR A 166 5.03 -8.07 -8.98
N GLN A 167 5.05 -9.24 -8.34
CA GLN A 167 6.24 -10.09 -8.22
C GLN A 167 6.74 -10.59 -9.59
N TRP A 168 5.84 -10.68 -10.58
CA TRP A 168 6.15 -11.17 -11.91
C TRP A 168 6.65 -10.09 -12.87
N LEU A 169 6.70 -8.83 -12.44
CA LEU A 169 7.10 -7.72 -13.33
C LEU A 169 8.53 -7.88 -13.88
N PHE A 170 9.47 -8.26 -13.01
CA PHE A 170 10.86 -8.43 -13.45
C PHE A 170 11.04 -9.68 -14.33
N PRO A 171 10.50 -10.85 -13.99
CA PRO A 171 10.46 -11.98 -14.92
C PRO A 171 9.82 -11.69 -16.28
N LEU A 172 8.75 -10.88 -16.30
CA LEU A 172 8.12 -10.43 -17.56
C LEU A 172 9.09 -9.59 -18.41
N ALA A 173 9.93 -8.76 -17.80
CA ALA A 173 10.94 -7.99 -18.51
C ALA A 173 12.08 -8.84 -19.08
N GLN A 174 12.29 -10.06 -18.58
CA GLN A 174 13.30 -11.01 -19.02
C GLN A 174 12.81 -12.01 -20.10
N LEU A 175 11.55 -11.90 -20.54
CA LEU A 175 11.02 -12.80 -21.56
C LEU A 175 11.86 -12.73 -22.85
N ALA A 176 12.07 -13.88 -23.48
CA ALA A 176 12.82 -14.01 -24.72
C ALA A 176 12.24 -13.23 -25.92
N ILE A 177 11.01 -12.73 -25.80
CA ILE A 177 10.37 -11.85 -26.79
C ILE A 177 11.09 -10.48 -26.89
N PHE A 178 11.82 -10.07 -25.85
CA PHE A 178 12.59 -8.84 -25.83
C PHE A 178 14.04 -9.12 -26.20
N SER A 179 14.61 -8.33 -27.10
CA SER A 179 15.99 -8.49 -27.54
C SER A 179 17.02 -8.23 -26.44
N SER A 180 16.64 -7.48 -25.39
CA SER A 180 17.46 -7.25 -24.19
C SER A 180 16.59 -6.90 -22.99
N ILE A 181 17.13 -7.10 -21.77
CA ILE A 181 16.47 -6.72 -20.53
C ILE A 181 16.18 -5.21 -20.46
N PHE A 182 17.05 -4.38 -21.06
CA PHE A 182 16.85 -2.93 -21.15
C PHE A 182 15.60 -2.55 -21.95
N ILE A 183 15.33 -3.29 -23.01
CA ILE A 183 14.12 -3.13 -23.81
C ILE A 183 12.92 -3.68 -23.05
N GLY A 184 13.05 -4.86 -22.46
CA GLY A 184 11.99 -5.50 -21.69
C GLY A 184 11.49 -4.62 -20.54
N ILE A 185 12.39 -4.00 -19.76
CA ILE A 185 12.00 -3.16 -18.64
C ILE A 185 11.30 -1.86 -19.07
N LYS A 186 11.68 -1.29 -20.23
CA LYS A 186 10.99 -0.13 -20.81
C LYS A 186 9.55 -0.50 -21.19
N TYR A 187 9.35 -1.63 -21.90
CA TYR A 187 8.01 -2.09 -22.27
C TYR A 187 7.15 -2.44 -21.06
N VAL A 188 7.71 -3.16 -20.07
CA VAL A 188 7.00 -3.46 -18.82
C VAL A 188 6.67 -2.19 -18.06
N GLY A 189 7.60 -1.23 -17.94
CA GLY A 189 7.37 0.06 -17.30
C GLY A 189 6.23 0.85 -17.95
N TRP A 190 6.25 1.01 -19.27
CA TRP A 190 5.16 1.67 -19.98
C TRP A 190 3.86 0.88 -19.94
N GLY A 191 3.90 -0.45 -20.04
CA GLY A 191 2.73 -1.32 -19.91
C GLY A 191 2.05 -1.17 -18.56
N VAL A 192 2.79 -1.26 -17.46
CA VAL A 192 2.29 -1.05 -16.10
C VAL A 192 1.78 0.38 -15.92
N GLY A 193 2.56 1.37 -16.40
CA GLY A 193 2.16 2.77 -16.34
C GLY A 193 0.80 3.01 -16.99
N ILE A 194 0.66 2.69 -18.27
CA ILE A 194 -0.54 3.01 -19.05
C ILE A 194 -1.73 2.14 -18.65
N PHE A 195 -1.58 0.80 -18.62
CA PHE A 195 -2.71 -0.11 -18.44
C PHE A 195 -3.12 -0.29 -16.99
N ILE A 196 -2.16 -0.32 -16.05
CA ILE A 196 -2.47 -0.55 -14.65
C ILE A 196 -2.65 0.79 -13.91
N ILE A 197 -1.61 1.64 -13.87
CA ILE A 197 -1.66 2.87 -13.08
C ILE A 197 -2.62 3.88 -13.72
N GLY A 198 -2.53 4.11 -15.02
CA GLY A 198 -3.38 5.06 -15.75
C GLY A 198 -4.81 4.56 -15.90
N LEU A 199 -5.01 3.48 -16.66
CA LEU A 199 -6.35 3.02 -17.04
C LEU A 199 -7.15 2.51 -15.84
N LEU A 200 -6.61 1.55 -15.05
CA LEU A 200 -7.34 1.03 -13.90
C LEU A 200 -7.43 2.06 -12.77
N GLY A 201 -6.39 2.88 -12.58
CA GLY A 201 -6.37 3.93 -11.56
C GLY A 201 -7.40 5.05 -11.80
N CYS A 202 -7.75 5.35 -13.05
CA CYS A 202 -8.75 6.37 -13.36
C CYS A 202 -10.21 5.86 -13.29
N LEU A 203 -10.47 4.55 -13.25
CA LEU A 203 -11.83 4.00 -13.21
C LEU A 203 -12.69 4.54 -12.05
N PRO A 204 -12.21 4.65 -10.81
CA PRO A 204 -12.99 5.22 -9.73
C PRO A 204 -13.38 6.69 -9.99
N ALA A 205 -12.53 7.46 -10.64
CA ALA A 205 -12.84 8.85 -11.00
C ALA A 205 -13.97 8.95 -12.03
N LEU A 206 -14.05 7.99 -12.97
CA LEU A 206 -15.05 8.01 -14.04
C LEU A 206 -16.41 7.47 -13.57
N PHE A 207 -16.41 6.40 -12.79
CA PHE A 207 -17.62 5.62 -12.53
C PHE A 207 -18.14 5.67 -11.09
N SER A 208 -17.36 6.19 -10.10
CA SER A 208 -17.86 6.37 -8.74
C SER A 208 -18.71 7.62 -8.64
N LYS A 209 -19.78 7.54 -7.85
CA LYS A 209 -20.60 8.69 -7.50
C LYS A 209 -20.13 9.24 -6.15
N GLU A 210 -19.67 10.46 -6.15
CA GLU A 210 -19.36 11.21 -4.93
C GLU A 210 -20.64 11.79 -4.35
N LYS A 211 -20.88 11.63 -3.05
CA LYS A 211 -22.01 12.31 -2.38
C LYS A 211 -21.67 13.79 -2.29
N VAL A 212 -22.43 14.62 -3.00
CA VAL A 212 -22.33 16.08 -2.86
C VAL A 212 -22.87 16.42 -1.47
N HIS A 213 -21.99 16.77 -0.55
CA HIS A 213 -22.39 17.36 0.72
C HIS A 213 -22.59 18.85 0.50
N ASP A 214 -23.78 19.37 0.92
CA ASP A 214 -24.04 20.80 0.93
C ASP A 214 -23.02 21.51 1.83
N HIS A 215 -22.09 22.21 1.19
CA HIS A 215 -21.02 22.91 1.88
C HIS A 215 -21.36 24.37 2.10
N ASN A 216 -22.00 24.67 3.24
CA ASN A 216 -22.01 26.00 3.81
C ASN A 216 -20.91 26.23 4.88
N ALA A 217 -19.97 25.32 5.05
CA ALA A 217 -18.83 25.52 5.94
C ALA A 217 -17.52 25.47 5.14
N LEU A 218 -17.01 26.64 4.77
CA LEU A 218 -15.59 26.81 4.46
C LEU A 218 -14.79 26.43 5.72
N VAL A 219 -14.45 25.16 5.85
CA VAL A 219 -13.56 24.71 6.92
C VAL A 219 -12.17 25.16 6.51
N VAL A 220 -11.76 26.34 6.99
CA VAL A 220 -10.35 26.74 6.96
C VAL A 220 -9.58 25.64 7.66
N ALA A 221 -8.83 24.84 6.90
CA ALA A 221 -8.06 23.76 7.48
C ALA A 221 -7.04 24.37 8.45
N PRO A 222 -7.06 23.97 9.71
CA PRO A 222 -6.04 24.40 10.66
C PRO A 222 -4.66 23.91 10.17
N SER A 223 -3.60 24.64 10.49
CA SER A 223 -2.24 24.21 10.18
C SER A 223 -1.99 22.81 10.74
N LEU A 224 -1.20 21.98 10.05
CA LEU A 224 -0.87 20.60 10.46
C LEU A 224 -0.48 20.50 11.94
N LEU A 225 0.34 21.44 12.43
CA LEU A 225 0.75 21.48 13.85
C LEU A 225 -0.44 21.74 14.80
N LYS A 226 -1.40 22.59 14.43
CA LYS A 226 -2.63 22.78 15.22
C LYS A 226 -3.51 21.52 15.19
N SER A 227 -3.59 20.87 14.05
CA SER A 227 -4.36 19.64 13.88
C SER A 227 -3.77 18.46 14.67
N LEU A 228 -2.47 18.25 14.64
CA LEU A 228 -1.78 17.26 15.47
C LEU A 228 -1.97 17.56 16.97
N LYS A 229 -1.97 18.85 17.35
CA LYS A 229 -2.22 19.26 18.74
C LYS A 229 -3.64 18.93 19.20
N THR A 230 -4.64 19.04 18.32
CA THR A 230 -6.03 18.63 18.64
C THR A 230 -6.20 17.12 18.72
N LEU A 231 -5.44 16.34 17.95
CA LEU A 231 -5.45 14.86 17.99
C LEU A 231 -4.68 14.30 19.19
N ARG A 232 -3.89 15.11 19.89
CA ARG A 232 -3.06 14.66 21.01
C ARG A 232 -3.84 13.92 22.10
N ASN A 233 -5.08 14.30 22.32
CA ASN A 233 -5.92 13.71 23.37
C ASN A 233 -6.67 12.44 22.89
N ASN A 234 -6.61 12.08 21.61
CA ASN A 234 -7.26 10.89 21.08
C ASN A 234 -6.38 9.67 21.31
N LYS A 235 -6.47 9.06 22.52
CA LYS A 235 -5.68 7.87 22.88
C LYS A 235 -5.87 6.69 21.93
N PRO A 236 -7.10 6.31 21.49
CA PRO A 236 -7.31 5.22 20.54
C PRO A 236 -6.55 5.41 19.22
N LEU A 237 -6.51 6.65 18.70
CA LEU A 237 -5.75 6.96 17.47
C LEU A 237 -4.25 6.70 17.66
N TRP A 238 -3.66 7.18 18.76
CA TRP A 238 -2.22 6.98 19.03
C TRP A 238 -1.85 5.51 19.22
N ILE A 239 -2.73 4.73 19.85
CA ILE A 239 -2.55 3.26 19.98
C ILE A 239 -2.58 2.62 18.59
N LEU A 240 -3.53 2.99 17.73
CA LEU A 240 -3.65 2.46 16.37
C LEU A 240 -2.41 2.80 15.52
N LEU A 241 -1.91 4.03 15.62
CA LEU A 241 -0.69 4.48 14.94
C LEU A 241 0.56 3.73 15.43
N ALA A 242 0.69 3.55 16.75
CA ALA A 242 1.80 2.78 17.34
C ALA A 242 1.79 1.31 16.88
N LEU A 243 0.61 0.67 16.83
CA LEU A 243 0.46 -0.68 16.30
C LEU A 243 0.84 -0.74 14.81
N THR A 244 0.49 0.27 14.03
CA THR A 244 0.88 0.39 12.62
C THR A 244 2.40 0.45 12.44
N ILE A 245 3.08 1.29 13.24
CA ILE A 245 4.55 1.40 13.22
C ILE A 245 5.21 0.06 13.54
N LEU A 246 4.82 -0.54 14.67
CA LEU A 246 5.39 -1.81 15.13
C LEU A 246 5.17 -2.93 14.09
N GLN A 247 3.99 -2.98 13.50
CA GLN A 247 3.63 -3.96 12.47
C GLN A 247 4.50 -3.80 11.22
N LEU A 248 4.64 -2.58 10.70
CA LEU A 248 5.37 -2.33 9.46
C LEU A 248 6.88 -2.51 9.65
N CYS A 249 7.45 -1.95 10.71
CA CYS A 249 8.88 -2.11 10.99
C CYS A 249 9.24 -3.57 11.30
N GLY A 250 8.47 -4.24 12.16
CA GLY A 250 8.69 -5.65 12.49
C GLY A 250 8.50 -6.57 11.29
N GLY A 251 7.46 -6.33 10.48
CA GLY A 251 7.19 -7.12 9.28
C GLY A 251 8.25 -6.97 8.20
N ALA A 252 8.75 -5.75 7.96
CA ALA A 252 9.81 -5.53 6.98
C ALA A 252 11.14 -6.13 7.43
N PHE A 253 11.49 -6.00 8.71
CA PHE A 253 12.67 -6.64 9.29
C PHE A 253 12.61 -8.17 9.14
N THR A 254 11.48 -8.77 9.51
CA THR A 254 11.27 -10.22 9.35
C THR A 254 11.37 -10.64 7.88
N ALA A 255 10.75 -9.91 6.95
CA ALA A 255 10.78 -10.23 5.52
C ALA A 255 12.20 -10.18 4.93
N SER A 256 13.06 -9.30 5.43
CA SER A 256 14.47 -9.22 5.04
C SER A 256 15.25 -10.44 5.55
N ILE A 257 15.09 -10.78 6.84
CA ILE A 257 15.76 -11.94 7.44
C ILE A 257 15.33 -13.24 6.76
N ASP A 258 14.05 -13.40 6.41
CA ASP A 258 13.55 -14.60 5.71
C ASP A 258 14.33 -14.92 4.44
N TYR A 259 14.74 -13.89 3.67
CA TYR A 259 15.52 -14.13 2.46
C TYR A 259 16.92 -14.68 2.77
N TYR A 260 17.59 -14.10 3.75
CA TYR A 260 18.91 -14.57 4.20
C TYR A 260 18.84 -15.98 4.79
N LEU A 261 17.81 -16.29 5.58
CA LEU A 261 17.58 -17.64 6.11
C LEU A 261 17.39 -18.66 4.98
N LEU A 262 16.57 -18.33 3.98
CA LEU A 262 16.30 -19.22 2.85
C LEU A 262 17.54 -19.48 1.99
N VAL A 263 18.38 -18.47 1.75
CA VAL A 263 19.58 -18.62 0.92
C VAL A 263 20.73 -19.24 1.69
N TYR A 264 21.11 -18.63 2.80
CA TYR A 264 22.36 -18.98 3.47
C TYR A 264 22.22 -20.11 4.49
N TYR A 265 21.12 -20.17 5.23
CA TYR A 265 20.94 -21.17 6.28
C TYR A 265 20.29 -22.45 5.77
N MET A 266 19.27 -22.35 4.91
CA MET A 266 18.51 -23.51 4.44
C MET A 266 19.10 -24.16 3.17
N HIS A 267 19.84 -23.41 2.35
CA HIS A 267 20.37 -23.89 1.06
C HIS A 267 21.86 -23.56 0.87
N ASP A 268 22.65 -23.48 1.95
CA ASP A 268 24.12 -23.36 1.94
C ASP A 268 24.67 -22.27 0.99
N GLY A 269 23.95 -21.17 0.81
CA GLY A 269 24.32 -20.07 -0.07
C GLY A 269 23.86 -20.22 -1.53
N ASP A 270 23.07 -21.25 -1.87
CA ASP A 270 22.48 -21.37 -3.21
C ASP A 270 21.35 -20.34 -3.40
N VAL A 271 21.70 -19.23 -4.06
CA VAL A 271 20.79 -18.12 -4.34
C VAL A 271 19.63 -18.56 -5.24
N ALA A 272 19.85 -19.49 -6.16
CA ALA A 272 18.81 -19.95 -7.09
C ALA A 272 17.73 -20.74 -6.33
N GLN A 273 18.12 -21.69 -5.51
CA GLN A 273 17.23 -22.47 -4.66
C GLN A 273 16.51 -21.57 -3.64
N GLY A 274 17.24 -20.72 -2.93
CA GLY A 274 16.67 -19.79 -1.96
C GLY A 274 15.64 -18.84 -2.57
N SER A 275 15.88 -18.38 -3.81
CA SER A 275 14.94 -17.52 -4.54
C SER A 275 13.66 -18.26 -4.95
N ILE A 276 13.74 -19.52 -5.36
CA ILE A 276 12.58 -20.35 -5.65
C ILE A 276 11.71 -20.53 -4.40
N TRP A 277 12.32 -20.87 -3.27
CA TRP A 277 11.61 -21.04 -2.01
C TRP A 277 11.00 -19.73 -1.50
N LYS A 278 11.69 -18.59 -1.69
CA LYS A 278 11.11 -17.27 -1.42
C LYS A 278 9.88 -17.00 -2.30
N GLY A 279 9.94 -17.38 -3.57
CA GLY A 279 8.81 -17.30 -4.50
C GLY A 279 7.62 -18.15 -4.05
N ILE A 280 7.86 -19.39 -3.63
CA ILE A 280 6.85 -20.32 -3.09
C ILE A 280 6.20 -19.71 -1.83
N LEU A 281 7.02 -19.27 -0.87
CA LEU A 281 6.55 -18.67 0.37
C LEU A 281 5.71 -17.41 0.11
N SER A 282 6.17 -16.52 -0.79
CA SER A 282 5.45 -15.32 -1.16
C SER A 282 4.11 -15.63 -1.84
N SER A 283 4.06 -16.66 -2.69
CA SER A 283 2.82 -17.13 -3.32
C SER A 283 1.84 -17.69 -2.28
N ALA A 284 2.35 -18.44 -1.30
CA ALA A 284 1.55 -18.93 -0.18
C ALA A 284 0.96 -17.78 0.65
N TYR A 285 1.77 -16.76 0.96
CA TYR A 285 1.30 -15.53 1.63
C TYR A 285 0.17 -14.83 0.85
N ALA A 286 0.26 -14.77 -0.47
CA ALA A 286 -0.78 -14.17 -1.30
C ALA A 286 -2.09 -14.99 -1.24
N ILE A 287 -2.00 -16.31 -1.39
CA ILE A 287 -3.16 -17.22 -1.37
C ILE A 287 -3.85 -17.19 0.00
N PHE A 288 -3.09 -17.44 1.09
CA PHE A 288 -3.66 -17.41 2.44
C PHE A 288 -4.12 -16.01 2.83
N GLY A 289 -3.49 -14.96 2.29
CA GLY A 289 -3.94 -13.58 2.43
C GLY A 289 -5.33 -13.36 1.85
N LEU A 290 -5.62 -13.88 0.66
CA LEU A 290 -6.94 -13.83 0.05
C LEU A 290 -7.98 -14.59 0.88
N LEU A 291 -7.63 -15.79 1.36
CA LEU A 291 -8.49 -16.61 2.20
C LEU A 291 -8.76 -15.99 3.57
N SER A 292 -7.82 -15.21 4.10
CA SER A 292 -7.97 -14.54 5.40
C SER A 292 -9.02 -13.42 5.39
N ILE A 293 -9.31 -12.80 4.24
CA ILE A 293 -10.25 -11.67 4.13
C ILE A 293 -11.67 -12.03 4.61
N PRO A 294 -12.34 -13.08 4.09
CA PRO A 294 -13.68 -13.43 4.56
C PRO A 294 -13.69 -13.91 6.02
N LEU A 295 -12.60 -14.56 6.46
CA LEU A 295 -12.46 -14.98 7.85
C LEU A 295 -12.38 -13.77 8.79
N ILE A 296 -11.54 -12.79 8.49
CA ILE A 296 -11.40 -11.54 9.26
C ILE A 296 -12.72 -10.76 9.28
N SER A 297 -13.40 -10.68 8.12
CA SER A 297 -14.71 -10.01 8.03
C SER A 297 -15.73 -10.66 8.96
N LYS A 298 -15.84 -12.00 8.95
CA LYS A 298 -16.77 -12.78 9.80
C LYS A 298 -16.41 -12.68 11.29
N LEU A 299 -15.12 -12.75 11.62
CA LEU A 299 -14.67 -12.59 13.01
C LEU A 299 -14.95 -11.17 13.51
N SER A 300 -14.68 -10.16 12.69
CA SER A 300 -14.94 -8.75 13.02
C SER A 300 -16.43 -8.47 13.24
N ALA A 301 -17.32 -9.08 12.45
CA ALA A 301 -18.76 -8.95 12.61
C ALA A 301 -19.27 -9.62 13.91
N ASN A 302 -18.71 -10.78 14.28
CA ASN A 302 -19.19 -11.55 15.44
C ASN A 302 -18.58 -11.11 16.78
N TYR A 303 -17.28 -10.77 16.79
CA TYR A 303 -16.51 -10.49 18.02
C TYR A 303 -16.06 -9.03 18.14
N GLY A 304 -16.33 -8.20 17.11
CA GLY A 304 -15.88 -6.82 17.03
C GLY A 304 -14.45 -6.66 16.55
N LYS A 305 -14.12 -5.48 16.02
CA LYS A 305 -12.85 -5.18 15.35
C LYS A 305 -11.64 -5.32 16.27
N VAL A 306 -11.74 -4.82 17.52
CA VAL A 306 -10.62 -4.83 18.49
C VAL A 306 -10.25 -6.26 18.91
N ASN A 307 -11.24 -7.11 19.23
CA ASN A 307 -10.96 -8.49 19.63
C ASN A 307 -10.42 -9.31 18.48
N THR A 308 -10.91 -9.07 17.25
CA THR A 308 -10.39 -9.70 16.04
C THR A 308 -8.92 -9.33 15.81
N LEU A 309 -8.58 -8.05 15.97
CA LEU A 309 -7.20 -7.58 15.86
C LEU A 309 -6.28 -8.24 16.90
N ARG A 310 -6.73 -8.32 18.17
CA ARG A 310 -5.99 -9.02 19.23
C ARG A 310 -5.75 -10.49 18.90
N PHE A 311 -6.77 -11.19 18.43
CA PHE A 311 -6.66 -12.60 18.04
C PHE A 311 -5.63 -12.78 16.92
N ILE A 312 -5.64 -11.94 15.89
CA ILE A 312 -4.71 -12.02 14.78
C ILE A 312 -3.26 -11.73 15.23
N TYR A 313 -3.04 -10.77 16.12
CA TYR A 313 -1.70 -10.54 16.67
C TYR A 313 -1.20 -11.73 17.51
N TRP A 314 -2.06 -12.36 18.30
CA TRP A 314 -1.70 -13.59 19.01
C TRP A 314 -1.37 -14.74 18.04
N LEU A 315 -2.16 -14.91 16.98
CA LEU A 315 -1.90 -15.90 15.94
C LEU A 315 -0.54 -15.67 15.27
N THR A 316 -0.23 -14.41 14.95
CA THR A 316 1.05 -14.04 14.34
C THR A 316 2.22 -14.24 15.31
N ALA A 317 2.04 -13.94 16.60
CA ALA A 317 3.07 -14.20 17.62
C ALA A 317 3.36 -15.71 17.73
N CYS A 318 2.34 -16.56 17.73
CA CYS A 318 2.52 -18.02 17.65
C CYS A 318 3.28 -18.43 16.38
N GLY A 319 2.94 -17.84 15.22
CA GLY A 319 3.66 -18.06 13.97
C GLY A 319 5.13 -17.69 14.06
N GLY A 320 5.45 -16.55 14.69
CA GLY A 320 6.83 -16.12 14.94
C GLY A 320 7.64 -17.12 15.77
N VAL A 321 7.02 -17.72 16.79
CA VAL A 321 7.66 -18.80 17.58
C VAL A 321 7.83 -20.07 16.76
N LEU A 322 6.81 -20.45 15.97
CA LEU A 322 6.86 -21.63 15.10
C LEU A 322 7.93 -21.49 14.01
N LYS A 323 8.23 -20.29 13.56
CA LYS A 323 9.29 -19.99 12.59
C LYS A 323 10.63 -20.57 12.98
N TRP A 324 10.96 -20.54 14.27
CA TRP A 324 12.19 -21.13 14.81
C TRP A 324 12.32 -22.63 14.54
N PHE A 325 11.21 -23.35 14.46
CA PHE A 325 11.17 -24.80 14.23
C PHE A 325 10.99 -25.18 12.75
N ILE A 326 10.40 -24.27 11.96
CA ILE A 326 10.03 -24.52 10.57
C ILE A 326 11.14 -24.09 9.60
N PHE A 327 11.91 -23.04 9.91
CA PHE A 327 13.00 -22.56 9.06
C PHE A 327 14.29 -23.31 9.39
N THR A 328 14.33 -24.61 9.04
CA THR A 328 15.51 -25.48 9.16
C THR A 328 15.77 -26.19 7.83
N PRO A 329 17.02 -26.58 7.55
CA PRO A 329 17.40 -27.18 6.26
C PRO A 329 16.55 -28.38 5.82
N ASP A 330 16.04 -29.17 6.77
CA ASP A 330 15.32 -30.42 6.51
C ASP A 330 13.80 -30.26 6.35
N THR A 331 13.25 -29.07 6.54
CA THR A 331 11.79 -28.87 6.66
C THR A 331 11.04 -28.78 5.33
N GLY A 332 11.72 -28.48 4.22
CA GLY A 332 11.12 -28.43 2.89
C GLY A 332 9.80 -27.63 2.84
N TRP A 333 8.71 -28.26 2.40
CA TRP A 333 7.41 -27.60 2.24
C TRP A 333 6.75 -27.08 3.54
N LEU A 334 7.24 -27.47 4.73
CA LEU A 334 6.67 -27.01 5.98
C LEU A 334 6.81 -25.50 6.20
N ILE A 335 7.73 -24.82 5.51
CA ILE A 335 7.84 -23.36 5.56
C ILE A 335 6.54 -22.63 5.13
N VAL A 336 5.71 -23.29 4.33
CA VAL A 336 4.40 -22.74 3.89
C VAL A 336 3.46 -22.51 5.07
N ILE A 337 3.63 -23.23 6.18
CA ILE A 337 2.85 -23.06 7.42
C ILE A 337 3.01 -21.63 7.97
N ASP A 338 4.19 -21.03 7.83
CA ASP A 338 4.44 -19.64 8.21
C ASP A 338 3.44 -18.67 7.56
N ALA A 339 3.11 -18.88 6.29
CA ALA A 339 2.13 -18.07 5.59
C ALA A 339 0.73 -18.18 6.19
N ILE A 340 0.34 -19.33 6.75
CA ILE A 340 -0.98 -19.51 7.39
C ILE A 340 -1.09 -18.62 8.63
N PHE A 341 -0.05 -18.61 9.47
CA PHE A 341 -0.05 -17.89 10.74
C PHE A 341 0.24 -16.39 10.58
N CYS A 342 1.15 -16.02 9.67
CA CYS A 342 1.69 -14.68 9.61
C CYS A 342 1.05 -13.78 8.52
N THR A 343 0.22 -14.33 7.60
CA THR A 343 -0.35 -13.49 6.53
C THR A 343 -1.54 -12.65 6.98
N ALA A 344 -2.34 -13.13 7.94
CA ALA A 344 -3.57 -12.47 8.39
C ALA A 344 -3.29 -11.05 8.93
N VAL A 345 -2.14 -10.84 9.56
CA VAL A 345 -1.74 -9.55 10.11
C VAL A 345 -1.53 -8.50 9.00
N TRP A 346 -1.00 -8.88 7.84
CA TRP A 346 -0.90 -7.98 6.68
C TRP A 346 -2.27 -7.61 6.10
N THR A 347 -3.23 -8.54 6.17
CA THR A 347 -4.60 -8.25 5.76
C THR A 347 -5.29 -7.25 6.69
N THR A 348 -4.98 -7.24 7.99
CA THR A 348 -5.52 -6.24 8.92
C THR A 348 -5.08 -4.83 8.58
N MET A 349 -3.86 -4.63 8.05
CA MET A 349 -3.35 -3.32 7.63
C MET A 349 -4.17 -2.72 6.48
N THR A 350 -4.68 -3.56 5.59
CA THR A 350 -5.42 -3.11 4.41
C THR A 350 -6.92 -3.10 4.60
N MET A 351 -7.44 -3.81 5.59
CA MET A 351 -8.89 -4.00 5.80
C MET A 351 -9.35 -3.49 7.16
N LEU A 352 -8.78 -4.03 8.26
CA LEU A 352 -9.32 -3.80 9.60
C LEU A 352 -8.87 -2.46 10.17
N ILE A 353 -7.59 -2.11 10.05
CA ILE A 353 -7.05 -0.83 10.53
C ILE A 353 -7.69 0.37 9.84
N PRO A 354 -7.83 0.43 8.49
CA PRO A 354 -8.56 1.51 7.84
C PRO A 354 -10.03 1.59 8.28
N SER A 355 -10.68 0.44 8.51
CA SER A 355 -12.05 0.42 9.01
C SER A 355 -12.17 0.96 10.44
N MET A 356 -11.20 0.67 11.32
CA MET A 356 -11.13 1.24 12.68
C MET A 356 -10.81 2.73 12.65
N LEU A 357 -9.92 3.16 11.75
CA LEU A 357 -9.60 4.58 11.57
C LEU A 357 -10.83 5.39 11.17
N ALA A 358 -11.65 4.85 10.29
CA ALA A 358 -12.90 5.48 9.89
C ALA A 358 -13.90 5.58 11.05
N ASP A 359 -13.99 4.55 11.93
CA ASP A 359 -14.82 4.62 13.15
C ASP A 359 -14.33 5.72 14.11
N LEU A 360 -13.02 5.88 14.25
CA LEU A 360 -12.42 6.97 15.05
C LEU A 360 -12.73 8.36 14.47
N CYS A 361 -12.81 8.47 13.14
CA CYS A 361 -13.24 9.73 12.49
C CYS A 361 -14.69 10.06 12.82
N ASP A 362 -15.58 9.07 12.82
CA ASP A 362 -17.00 9.26 13.17
C ASP A 362 -17.17 9.64 14.66
N GLU A 363 -16.39 9.02 15.56
CA GLU A 363 -16.37 9.37 16.99
C GLU A 363 -15.86 10.81 17.21
N ASP A 364 -14.83 11.22 16.49
CA ASP A 364 -14.30 12.59 16.53
C ASP A 364 -15.31 13.62 15.99
N GLU A 365 -16.06 13.27 14.94
CA GLU A 365 -17.14 14.12 14.41
C GLU A 365 -18.25 14.34 15.44
N LEU A 366 -18.64 13.29 16.16
CA LEU A 366 -19.63 13.40 17.24
C LEU A 366 -19.15 14.27 18.41
N ALA A 367 -17.87 14.20 18.75
CA ALA A 367 -17.29 14.95 19.86
C ALA A 367 -17.07 16.44 19.53
N HIS A 368 -16.74 16.77 18.28
CA HIS A 368 -16.30 18.11 17.90
C HIS A 368 -17.20 18.80 16.87
N ASN A 369 -18.25 18.15 16.36
CA ASN A 369 -19.13 18.62 15.27
C ASN A 369 -18.36 19.07 14.01
N LYS A 370 -17.20 18.42 13.74
CA LYS A 370 -16.34 18.73 12.60
C LYS A 370 -15.85 17.43 11.95
N ARG A 371 -16.11 17.28 10.66
CA ARG A 371 -15.65 16.12 9.89
C ARG A 371 -14.22 16.31 9.44
N ARG A 372 -13.29 15.52 10.00
CA ARG A 372 -11.84 15.66 9.80
C ARG A 372 -11.20 14.39 9.22
N GLU A 373 -11.93 13.66 8.36
CA GLU A 373 -11.45 12.39 7.77
C GLU A 373 -10.09 12.53 7.07
N GLY A 374 -9.93 13.58 6.25
CA GLY A 374 -8.68 13.84 5.54
C GLY A 374 -7.48 13.99 6.47
N LEU A 375 -7.68 14.56 7.68
CA LEU A 375 -6.64 14.69 8.68
C LEU A 375 -6.23 13.32 9.26
N PHE A 376 -7.20 12.48 9.64
CA PHE A 376 -6.93 11.15 10.19
C PHE A 376 -6.23 10.27 9.17
N VAL A 377 -6.73 10.24 7.91
CA VAL A 377 -6.11 9.50 6.81
C VAL A 377 -4.70 9.99 6.54
N SER A 378 -4.48 11.30 6.49
CA SER A 378 -3.16 11.85 6.18
C SER A 378 -2.14 11.56 7.28
N VAL A 379 -2.54 11.65 8.57
CA VAL A 379 -1.66 11.28 9.69
C VAL A 379 -1.34 9.79 9.66
N HIS A 380 -2.33 8.92 9.40
CA HIS A 380 -2.08 7.48 9.26
C HIS A 380 -1.16 7.18 8.06
N THR A 381 -1.41 7.77 6.90
CA THR A 381 -0.57 7.60 5.70
C THR A 381 0.85 8.09 5.96
N TRP A 382 1.01 9.21 6.67
CA TRP A 382 2.31 9.74 7.07
C TRP A 382 3.08 8.74 7.96
N VAL A 383 2.41 8.15 8.94
CA VAL A 383 2.98 7.10 9.80
C VAL A 383 3.36 5.86 8.99
N VAL A 384 2.50 5.40 8.08
CA VAL A 384 2.79 4.26 7.19
C VAL A 384 4.04 4.52 6.36
N ASN A 385 4.15 5.67 5.72
CA ASN A 385 5.28 6.01 4.86
C ASN A 385 6.59 6.15 5.63
N ILE A 386 6.57 6.79 6.81
CA ILE A 386 7.75 6.86 7.68
C ILE A 386 8.17 5.47 8.13
N SER A 387 7.21 4.62 8.53
CA SER A 387 7.51 3.26 8.98
C SER A 387 8.13 2.43 7.86
N MET A 388 7.64 2.56 6.63
CA MET A 388 8.20 1.89 5.46
C MET A 388 9.62 2.39 5.13
N ALA A 389 9.85 3.71 5.21
CA ALA A 389 11.18 4.28 5.00
C ALA A 389 12.19 3.81 6.05
N LEU A 390 11.79 3.81 7.34
CA LEU A 390 12.60 3.27 8.43
C LEU A 390 12.88 1.78 8.25
N ALA A 391 11.89 1.02 7.80
CA ALA A 391 12.02 -0.40 7.54
C ALA A 391 13.06 -0.70 6.45
N VAL A 392 13.08 0.08 5.37
CA VAL A 392 14.09 -0.05 4.29
C VAL A 392 15.48 0.30 4.80
N LEU A 393 15.61 1.35 5.63
CA LEU A 393 16.90 1.71 6.23
C LEU A 393 17.42 0.62 7.18
N ILE A 394 16.57 0.06 8.03
CA ILE A 394 16.95 -1.02 8.96
C ILE A 394 17.32 -2.31 8.20
N ALA A 395 16.65 -2.59 7.09
CA ALA A 395 16.93 -3.77 6.27
C ALA A 395 18.23 -3.64 5.44
N GLY A 396 18.72 -2.43 5.21
CA GLY A 396 19.98 -2.16 4.48
C GLY A 396 21.22 -2.07 5.37
N LEU A 397 21.02 -2.05 6.70
CA LEU A 397 22.08 -2.14 7.70
C LEU A 397 22.43 -3.59 8.01
#